data_ba6f26fdac5d3621f10bc2c2d968d7e0
#
_entry.id   ba6f26fdac5d3621f10bc2c2d968d7e0
#
_cell.length_a   1.000
_cell.length_b   1.000
_cell.length_c   1.000
_cell.angle_alpha   90.00
_cell.angle_beta   90.00
_cell.angle_gamma   90.00
#
_symmetry.space_group_name_H-M   'P 1'
#
loop_
_entity.id
_entity.type
_entity.pdbx_description
1 polymer ?
#
loop_
_entity_poly.entity_id
_entity_poly.type
_entity_poly.pdbx_seq_one_letter_code
_entity_poly.pdbx_strand_id
1 'polypeptide(L)'
;MKNKILIAAFTAAACVSVGSSEGLLLGIEGDYSFKSSITTKWSDEEDSGTNKDNKGQAALGFKGGYDFGIARAYGEYMYDFKVTKNGSDEDGDFKHSWNKHSLLVGGDFTPEITNSFRLVAGAYTGVSFLKYKDSYNDFSGDSDSISKTVPGWVIGARLGGLYSFDEHNEIEFGYKADYTRYKASKLGEDVDKVYETNHGIYLGYNFKF
;
A
#
# COMPACT_ATOMS: atom_id res chain seq x y z
N MET A 1 -23.14 -12.96 -17.56
CA MET A 1 -22.65 -13.98 -16.63
C MET A 1 -21.37 -13.55 -15.88
N LYS A 2 -21.16 -12.25 -15.57
CA LYS A 2 -19.91 -11.76 -14.94
C LYS A 2 -20.00 -11.40 -13.45
N ASN A 3 -21.18 -11.50 -12.82
CA ASN A 3 -21.39 -11.02 -11.44
C ASN A 3 -21.53 -12.13 -10.38
N LYS A 4 -21.29 -13.41 -10.74
CA LYS A 4 -21.46 -14.52 -9.80
C LYS A 4 -20.14 -15.00 -9.13
N ILE A 5 -18.99 -14.52 -9.58
CA ILE A 5 -17.68 -14.96 -9.06
C ILE A 5 -17.28 -14.19 -7.79
N LEU A 6 -17.74 -12.95 -7.62
CA LEU A 6 -17.36 -12.11 -6.47
C LEU A 6 -18.04 -12.55 -5.15
N ILE A 7 -19.21 -13.20 -5.22
CA ILE A 7 -19.96 -13.64 -4.02
C ILE A 7 -19.45 -14.97 -3.46
N ALA A 8 -18.85 -15.82 -4.31
CA ALA A 8 -18.35 -17.13 -3.88
C ALA A 8 -17.08 -17.08 -3.02
N ALA A 9 -16.27 -16.02 -3.13
CA ALA A 9 -15.04 -15.86 -2.34
C ALA A 9 -15.33 -15.45 -0.88
N PHE A 10 -16.47 -14.81 -0.62
CA PHE A 10 -16.86 -14.38 0.73
C PHE A 10 -17.57 -15.47 1.54
N THR A 11 -18.13 -16.48 0.87
CA THR A 11 -18.95 -17.54 1.53
C THR A 11 -18.11 -18.75 1.96
N ALA A 12 -16.89 -18.92 1.46
CA ALA A 12 -16.05 -20.06 1.82
C ALA A 12 -15.28 -19.90 3.15
N ALA A 13 -15.28 -18.71 3.74
CA ALA A 13 -14.58 -18.41 4.98
C ALA A 13 -15.41 -18.66 6.26
N ALA A 14 -16.65 -19.13 6.15
CA ALA A 14 -17.61 -19.18 7.25
C ALA A 14 -17.65 -20.51 8.05
N CYS A 15 -16.77 -21.46 7.80
CA CYS A 15 -16.87 -22.79 8.43
C CYS A 15 -15.52 -23.34 8.91
N VAL A 16 -14.86 -22.67 9.83
CA VAL A 16 -13.88 -23.34 10.70
C VAL A 16 -13.90 -22.67 12.07
N SER A 17 -14.64 -23.24 13.00
CA SER A 17 -14.60 -22.89 14.41
C SER A 17 -13.62 -23.82 15.13
N VAL A 18 -12.49 -23.31 15.57
CA VAL A 18 -11.69 -23.95 16.62
C VAL A 18 -11.04 -22.86 17.49
N GLY A 19 -11.63 -22.62 18.63
CA GLY A 19 -10.97 -22.41 19.94
C GLY A 19 -10.01 -21.23 20.15
N SER A 20 -10.03 -20.15 19.40
CA SER A 20 -9.42 -18.87 19.80
C SER A 20 -10.47 -17.78 19.61
N SER A 21 -10.38 -16.68 20.37
CA SER A 21 -11.38 -15.60 20.34
C SER A 21 -11.60 -15.09 18.91
N GLU A 22 -12.58 -15.69 18.24
CA GLU A 22 -13.06 -15.23 16.94
C GLU A 22 -13.87 -13.95 17.14
N GLY A 23 -13.75 -13.00 16.23
CA GLY A 23 -14.52 -11.77 16.39
C GLY A 23 -14.25 -10.72 15.31
N LEU A 24 -15.08 -9.69 15.37
CA LEU A 24 -14.87 -8.49 14.58
C LEU A 24 -13.55 -7.83 15.00
N LEU A 25 -12.82 -7.34 14.02
CA LEU A 25 -11.52 -6.73 14.18
C LEU A 25 -11.57 -5.28 13.68
N LEU A 26 -11.11 -4.35 14.50
CA LEU A 26 -10.77 -2.99 14.08
C LEU A 26 -9.31 -2.72 14.40
N GLY A 27 -8.58 -2.07 13.49
CA GLY A 27 -7.17 -1.80 13.69
C GLY A 27 -6.70 -0.49 13.08
N ILE A 28 -5.58 -0.01 13.62
CA ILE A 28 -4.77 1.04 13.03
C ILE A 28 -3.40 0.47 12.72
N GLU A 29 -2.79 0.91 11.62
CA GLU A 29 -1.49 0.42 11.19
C GLU A 29 -0.63 1.60 10.74
N GLY A 30 0.59 1.69 11.24
CA GLY A 30 1.60 2.61 10.78
C GLY A 30 2.69 1.85 10.03
N ASP A 31 3.08 2.36 8.85
CA ASP A 31 4.09 1.75 8.01
C ASP A 31 5.26 2.69 7.79
N TYR A 32 6.43 2.11 7.60
CA TYR A 32 7.58 2.81 7.07
C TYR A 32 8.24 2.00 5.97
N SER A 33 8.08 2.45 4.74
CA SER A 33 8.77 1.92 3.58
C SER A 33 10.19 2.49 3.51
N PHE A 34 11.19 1.63 3.63
CA PHE A 34 12.60 2.04 3.50
C PHE A 34 12.91 2.56 2.11
N LYS A 35 12.19 2.02 1.13
CA LYS A 35 12.34 2.35 -0.28
C LYS A 35 10.99 2.25 -0.98
N SER A 36 10.36 3.39 -1.21
CA SER A 36 9.32 3.55 -2.21
C SER A 36 10.00 3.92 -3.53
N SER A 37 9.89 3.05 -4.52
CA SER A 37 10.57 3.19 -5.80
C SER A 37 9.55 3.31 -6.92
N ILE A 38 9.34 4.52 -7.43
CA ILE A 38 8.51 4.77 -8.62
C ILE A 38 9.40 4.68 -9.85
N THR A 39 9.01 3.82 -10.79
CA THR A 39 9.71 3.65 -12.08
C THR A 39 8.77 4.02 -13.20
N THR A 40 9.18 4.97 -14.01
CA THR A 40 8.49 5.41 -15.23
C THR A 40 9.34 5.00 -16.44
N LYS A 41 8.71 4.31 -17.38
CA LYS A 41 9.32 3.96 -18.67
C LYS A 41 8.56 4.67 -19.77
N TRP A 42 9.30 5.27 -20.69
CA TRP A 42 8.76 5.91 -21.87
C TRP A 42 9.51 5.43 -23.11
N SER A 43 8.82 5.41 -24.23
CA SER A 43 9.41 5.22 -25.55
C SER A 43 8.73 6.16 -26.54
N ASP A 44 9.54 6.89 -27.28
CA ASP A 44 9.15 7.69 -28.44
C ASP A 44 9.81 7.12 -29.68
N GLU A 45 9.46 7.59 -30.89
CA GLU A 45 9.98 7.07 -32.18
C GLU A 45 11.50 7.18 -32.30
N GLU A 46 12.13 8.14 -31.57
CA GLU A 46 13.59 8.40 -31.64
C GLU A 46 14.34 8.10 -30.35
N ASP A 47 13.66 7.93 -29.18
CA ASP A 47 14.32 7.70 -27.89
C ASP A 47 13.49 6.86 -26.92
N SER A 48 14.16 6.16 -26.02
CA SER A 48 13.52 5.42 -24.94
C SER A 48 14.29 5.56 -23.64
N GLY A 49 13.56 5.73 -22.52
CA GLY A 49 14.22 5.94 -21.25
C GLY A 49 13.51 5.31 -20.07
N THR A 50 14.22 5.27 -18.94
CA THR A 50 13.68 4.82 -17.66
C THR A 50 14.10 5.81 -16.58
N ASN A 51 13.13 6.39 -15.89
CA ASN A 51 13.38 7.18 -14.70
C ASN A 51 13.00 6.39 -13.45
N LYS A 52 13.79 6.53 -12.40
CA LYS A 52 13.57 5.85 -11.13
C LYS A 52 13.76 6.79 -9.96
N ASP A 53 12.67 7.06 -9.26
CA ASP A 53 12.65 7.86 -8.04
C ASP A 53 12.54 6.94 -6.83
N ASN A 54 13.46 7.10 -5.86
CA ASN A 54 13.47 6.31 -4.63
C ASN A 54 13.43 7.26 -3.43
N LYS A 55 12.54 6.97 -2.46
CA LYS A 55 12.50 7.67 -1.18
C LYS A 55 11.87 6.81 -0.09
N GLY A 56 12.29 7.01 1.16
CA GLY A 56 11.58 6.47 2.31
C GLY A 56 10.22 7.17 2.46
N GLN A 57 9.18 6.43 2.82
CA GLN A 57 7.82 6.94 2.94
C GLN A 57 7.12 6.31 4.14
N ALA A 58 6.50 7.13 4.98
CA ALA A 58 5.64 6.67 6.05
C ALA A 58 4.18 6.61 5.57
N ALA A 59 3.39 5.74 6.19
CA ALA A 59 1.97 5.62 5.93
C ALA A 59 1.18 5.37 7.22
N LEU A 60 -0.12 5.66 7.18
CA LEU A 60 -1.07 5.35 8.23
C LEU A 60 -2.30 4.68 7.63
N GLY A 61 -2.75 3.60 8.25
CA GLY A 61 -3.90 2.82 7.81
C GLY A 61 -4.93 2.60 8.89
N PHE A 62 -6.14 2.31 8.43
CA PHE A 62 -7.27 1.84 9.23
C PHE A 62 -7.80 0.57 8.61
N LYS A 63 -7.88 -0.50 9.40
CA LYS A 63 -8.40 -1.78 8.95
C LYS A 63 -9.60 -2.24 9.75
N GLY A 64 -10.51 -2.93 9.07
CA GLY A 64 -11.64 -3.60 9.67
C GLY A 64 -11.85 -4.95 9.04
N GLY A 65 -12.18 -5.96 9.84
CA GLY A 65 -12.28 -7.32 9.35
C GLY A 65 -12.85 -8.29 10.37
N TYR A 66 -12.52 -9.55 10.15
CA TYR A 66 -12.91 -10.64 11.03
C TYR A 66 -11.72 -11.59 11.28
N ASP A 67 -11.48 -11.90 12.54
CA ASP A 67 -10.52 -12.89 13.00
C ASP A 67 -11.23 -14.23 13.20
N PHE A 68 -10.81 -15.24 12.44
CA PHE A 68 -11.30 -16.64 12.52
C PHE A 68 -10.38 -17.52 13.38
N GLY A 69 -9.55 -16.91 14.22
CA GLY A 69 -8.53 -17.60 15.02
C GLY A 69 -7.26 -17.89 14.21
N ILE A 70 -7.28 -18.86 13.35
CA ILE A 70 -6.14 -19.28 12.53
C ILE A 70 -5.94 -18.42 11.26
N ALA A 71 -6.93 -17.63 10.90
CA ALA A 71 -6.92 -16.78 9.70
C ALA A 71 -7.68 -15.48 9.96
N ARG A 72 -7.37 -14.44 9.19
CA ARG A 72 -8.06 -13.16 9.19
C ARG A 72 -8.44 -12.76 7.77
N ALA A 73 -9.57 -12.07 7.64
CA ALA A 73 -9.95 -11.38 6.41
C ALA A 73 -10.27 -9.91 6.76
N TYR A 74 -9.74 -8.97 5.99
CA TYR A 74 -9.91 -7.55 6.29
C TYR A 74 -10.01 -6.68 5.05
N GLY A 75 -10.63 -5.51 5.23
CA GLY A 75 -10.48 -4.36 4.36
C GLY A 75 -9.65 -3.29 5.05
N GLU A 76 -8.82 -2.57 4.30
CA GLU A 76 -7.92 -1.56 4.82
C GLU A 76 -7.90 -0.33 3.92
N TYR A 77 -7.95 0.85 4.54
CA TYR A 77 -7.61 2.11 3.91
C TYR A 77 -6.23 2.55 4.38
N MET A 78 -5.32 2.83 3.44
CA MET A 78 -3.97 3.28 3.71
C MET A 78 -3.72 4.64 3.08
N TYR A 79 -3.10 5.56 3.83
CA TYR A 79 -2.63 6.84 3.37
C TYR A 79 -1.11 6.93 3.50
N ASP A 80 -0.42 6.93 2.36
CA ASP A 80 1.02 7.18 2.29
C ASP A 80 1.28 8.68 2.29
N PHE A 81 2.03 9.15 3.27
CA PHE A 81 2.29 10.57 3.47
C PHE A 81 3.07 11.17 2.31
N LYS A 82 2.85 12.46 2.11
CA LYS A 82 3.53 13.21 1.05
C LYS A 82 5.04 13.17 1.23
N VAL A 83 5.74 12.75 0.20
CA VAL A 83 7.19 12.88 0.07
C VAL A 83 7.52 13.88 -1.02
N THR A 84 8.68 14.54 -0.89
CA THR A 84 9.12 15.57 -1.82
C THR A 84 10.58 15.33 -2.15
N LYS A 85 10.91 15.39 -3.44
CA LYS A 85 12.26 15.37 -3.98
C LYS A 85 12.51 16.73 -4.64
N ASN A 86 13.53 17.44 -4.20
CA ASN A 86 13.97 18.70 -4.81
C ASN A 86 15.23 18.42 -5.62
N GLY A 87 15.41 19.15 -6.70
CA GLY A 87 16.63 19.20 -7.49
C GLY A 87 16.72 20.54 -8.20
N SER A 88 17.91 20.86 -8.69
CA SER A 88 18.19 22.06 -9.46
C SER A 88 18.96 21.65 -10.71
N ASP A 89 18.69 22.32 -11.82
CA ASP A 89 19.45 22.26 -13.07
C ASP A 89 19.95 23.67 -13.46
N GLU A 90 20.53 23.79 -14.66
CA GLU A 90 21.10 25.05 -15.12
C GLU A 90 20.03 26.14 -15.37
N ASP A 91 18.76 25.74 -15.55
CA ASP A 91 17.66 26.64 -15.92
C ASP A 91 16.72 26.95 -14.73
N GLY A 92 16.76 26.16 -13.63
CA GLY A 92 15.86 26.39 -12.50
C GLY A 92 15.84 25.30 -11.43
N ASP A 93 14.89 25.45 -10.51
CA ASP A 93 14.62 24.51 -9.44
C ASP A 93 13.39 23.65 -9.75
N PHE A 94 13.52 22.33 -9.64
CA PHE A 94 12.39 21.41 -9.76
C PHE A 94 12.04 20.75 -8.45
N LYS A 95 10.74 20.49 -8.26
CA LYS A 95 10.19 19.88 -7.07
C LYS A 95 9.15 18.84 -7.46
N HIS A 96 9.49 17.56 -7.24
CA HIS A 96 8.58 16.44 -7.41
C HIS A 96 7.99 16.04 -6.05
N SER A 97 6.68 15.94 -5.95
CA SER A 97 6.06 15.48 -4.72
C SER A 97 4.91 14.53 -5.01
N TRP A 98 4.77 13.50 -4.18
CA TRP A 98 3.71 12.51 -4.30
C TRP A 98 3.19 12.02 -2.95
N ASN A 99 1.95 11.63 -2.95
CA ASN A 99 1.27 10.92 -1.88
C ASN A 99 0.29 9.92 -2.49
N LYS A 100 -0.13 8.94 -1.71
CA LYS A 100 -0.95 7.84 -2.22
C LYS A 100 -2.07 7.51 -1.24
N HIS A 101 -3.24 7.17 -1.78
CA HIS A 101 -4.37 6.61 -1.06
C HIS A 101 -4.63 5.22 -1.61
N SER A 102 -4.79 4.21 -0.76
CA SER A 102 -5.06 2.85 -1.18
C SER A 102 -6.26 2.28 -0.44
N LEU A 103 -7.09 1.53 -1.17
CA LEU A 103 -8.15 0.69 -0.62
C LEU A 103 -7.77 -0.75 -0.88
N LEU A 104 -7.56 -1.50 0.18
CA LEU A 104 -7.00 -2.84 0.15
C LEU A 104 -8.01 -3.84 0.70
N VAL A 105 -7.94 -5.07 0.21
CA VAL A 105 -8.55 -6.24 0.82
C VAL A 105 -7.47 -7.29 0.99
N GLY A 106 -7.45 -7.95 2.13
CA GLY A 106 -6.40 -8.91 2.44
C GLY A 106 -6.87 -10.06 3.30
N GLY A 107 -5.99 -11.04 3.40
CA GLY A 107 -6.15 -12.17 4.29
C GLY A 107 -4.81 -12.60 4.85
N ASP A 108 -4.83 -13.01 6.10
CA ASP A 108 -3.68 -13.51 6.82
C ASP A 108 -3.93 -14.93 7.32
N PHE A 109 -2.90 -15.72 7.26
CA PHE A 109 -2.78 -16.95 8.03
C PHE A 109 -2.06 -16.60 9.34
N THR A 110 -2.67 -16.92 10.49
CA THR A 110 -2.21 -16.49 11.82
C THR A 110 -2.11 -17.66 12.79
N PRO A 111 -1.24 -18.67 12.53
CA PRO A 111 -1.07 -19.81 13.41
C PRO A 111 -0.51 -19.41 14.77
N GLU A 112 -1.06 -20.00 15.82
CA GLU A 112 -0.58 -19.82 17.20
C GLU A 112 0.76 -20.54 17.41
N ILE A 113 1.70 -19.82 18.02
CA ILE A 113 2.97 -20.36 18.51
C ILE A 113 2.91 -20.55 20.02
N THR A 114 2.26 -19.60 20.71
CA THR A 114 1.94 -19.65 22.13
C THR A 114 0.56 -19.02 22.36
N ASN A 115 0.02 -19.13 23.56
CA ASN A 115 -1.29 -18.54 23.93
C ASN A 115 -1.37 -17.04 23.67
N SER A 116 -0.24 -16.32 23.65
CA SER A 116 -0.19 -14.86 23.45
C SER A 116 0.50 -14.45 22.16
N PHE A 117 1.06 -15.38 21.39
CA PHE A 117 1.83 -15.04 20.20
C PHE A 117 1.41 -15.87 18.99
N ARG A 118 1.05 -15.20 17.92
CA ARG A 118 0.73 -15.78 16.61
C ARG A 118 1.70 -15.27 15.54
N LEU A 119 2.03 -16.08 14.56
CA LEU A 119 2.69 -15.61 13.35
C LEU A 119 1.66 -14.94 12.43
N VAL A 120 2.14 -14.09 11.55
CA VAL A 120 1.33 -13.47 10.48
C VAL A 120 2.00 -13.75 9.15
N ALA A 121 1.27 -14.41 8.25
CA ALA A 121 1.66 -14.58 6.85
C ALA A 121 0.47 -14.22 5.97
N GLY A 122 0.53 -13.09 5.30
CA GLY A 122 -0.61 -12.54 4.60
C GLY A 122 -0.32 -12.03 3.20
N ALA A 123 -1.41 -11.89 2.45
CA ALA A 123 -1.40 -11.25 1.15
C ALA A 123 -2.59 -10.30 1.02
N TYR A 124 -2.40 -9.24 0.25
CA TYR A 124 -3.43 -8.24 0.01
C TYR A 124 -3.39 -7.74 -1.43
N THR A 125 -4.51 -7.21 -1.87
CA THR A 125 -4.65 -6.56 -3.17
C THR A 125 -5.65 -5.42 -3.07
N GLY A 126 -5.67 -4.55 -4.07
CA GLY A 126 -6.62 -3.44 -4.07
C GLY A 126 -6.35 -2.40 -5.14
N VAL A 127 -6.85 -1.20 -4.88
CA VAL A 127 -6.67 -0.05 -5.77
C VAL A 127 -5.94 1.07 -5.05
N SER A 128 -5.03 1.72 -5.77
CA SER A 128 -4.27 2.87 -5.27
C SER A 128 -4.48 4.08 -6.16
N PHE A 129 -4.49 5.26 -5.57
CA PHE A 129 -4.61 6.55 -6.23
C PHE A 129 -3.38 7.38 -5.89
N LEU A 130 -2.42 7.41 -6.81
CA LEU A 130 -1.22 8.22 -6.69
C LEU A 130 -1.53 9.65 -7.09
N LYS A 131 -1.35 10.60 -6.19
CA LYS A 131 -1.36 12.02 -6.51
C LYS A 131 0.07 12.50 -6.66
N TYR A 132 0.41 12.88 -7.88
CA TYR A 132 1.73 13.37 -8.24
C TYR A 132 1.64 14.86 -8.57
N LYS A 133 2.61 15.65 -8.06
CA LYS A 133 2.71 17.07 -8.34
C LYS A 133 4.13 17.43 -8.71
N ASP A 134 4.30 17.98 -9.90
CA ASP A 134 5.51 18.63 -10.39
C ASP A 134 5.38 20.12 -10.27
N SER A 135 6.46 20.77 -9.83
CA SER A 135 6.60 22.21 -9.82
C SER A 135 7.99 22.56 -10.31
N TYR A 136 8.04 23.47 -11.27
CA TYR A 136 9.26 24.02 -11.82
C TYR A 136 9.26 25.52 -11.57
N ASN A 137 10.38 26.07 -11.08
CA ASN A 137 10.60 27.49 -10.90
C ASN A 137 11.84 27.88 -11.71
N ASP A 138 11.62 28.64 -12.77
CA ASP A 138 12.69 29.21 -13.57
C ASP A 138 13.36 30.39 -12.82
N PHE A 139 14.65 30.57 -12.98
CA PHE A 139 15.40 31.72 -12.46
C PHE A 139 14.94 33.07 -13.03
N SER A 140 14.18 33.08 -14.13
CA SER A 140 13.52 34.28 -14.66
C SER A 140 12.27 34.71 -13.87
N GLY A 141 11.82 33.89 -12.89
CA GLY A 141 10.68 34.18 -12.01
C GLY A 141 9.35 33.56 -12.46
N ASP A 142 9.34 32.77 -13.53
CA ASP A 142 8.18 31.99 -13.94
C ASP A 142 8.08 30.68 -13.15
N SER A 143 6.86 30.34 -12.73
CA SER A 143 6.61 29.11 -12.00
C SER A 143 5.45 28.35 -12.63
N ASP A 144 5.67 27.07 -12.95
CA ASP A 144 4.64 26.17 -13.45
C ASP A 144 4.44 24.98 -12.51
N SER A 145 3.21 24.50 -12.40
CA SER A 145 2.91 23.33 -11.58
C SER A 145 1.80 22.48 -12.18
N ILE A 146 2.09 21.20 -12.33
CA ILE A 146 1.15 20.18 -12.85
C ILE A 146 0.84 19.20 -11.72
N SER A 147 -0.45 18.93 -11.50
CA SER A 147 -0.91 17.92 -10.56
C SER A 147 -1.79 16.89 -11.28
N LYS A 148 -1.44 15.61 -11.16
CA LYS A 148 -2.20 14.51 -11.75
C LYS A 148 -2.51 13.46 -10.70
N THR A 149 -3.69 12.82 -10.81
CA THR A 149 -4.07 11.66 -10.00
C THR A 149 -4.14 10.44 -10.90
N VAL A 150 -3.36 9.41 -10.57
CA VAL A 150 -3.20 8.21 -11.39
C VAL A 150 -3.68 7.00 -10.60
N PRO A 151 -4.75 6.32 -11.08
CA PRO A 151 -5.19 5.08 -10.46
C PRO A 151 -4.24 3.94 -10.80
N GLY A 152 -4.07 3.02 -9.86
CA GLY A 152 -3.27 1.82 -9.99
C GLY A 152 -3.90 0.63 -9.29
N TRP A 153 -3.40 -0.55 -9.62
CA TRP A 153 -3.71 -1.79 -8.93
C TRP A 153 -2.49 -2.23 -8.11
N VAL A 154 -2.72 -2.62 -6.87
CA VAL A 154 -1.69 -3.04 -5.92
C VAL A 154 -1.86 -4.50 -5.55
N ILE A 155 -0.74 -5.20 -5.41
CA ILE A 155 -0.63 -6.51 -4.81
C ILE A 155 0.55 -6.51 -3.84
N GLY A 156 0.37 -7.12 -2.68
CA GLY A 156 1.41 -7.18 -1.67
C GLY A 156 1.31 -8.42 -0.80
N ALA A 157 2.36 -8.61 -0.02
CA ALA A 157 2.46 -9.64 0.99
C ALA A 157 3.05 -9.08 2.27
N ARG A 158 2.74 -9.72 3.41
CA ARG A 158 3.28 -9.37 4.72
C ARG A 158 3.64 -10.61 5.53
N LEU A 159 4.69 -10.48 6.33
CA LEU A 159 5.15 -11.48 7.27
C LEU A 159 5.44 -10.79 8.61
N GLY A 160 5.03 -11.38 9.72
CA GLY A 160 5.21 -10.74 11.01
C GLY A 160 4.79 -11.60 12.19
N GLY A 161 4.56 -10.92 13.29
CA GLY A 161 4.06 -11.48 14.52
C GLY A 161 2.95 -10.63 15.09
N LEU A 162 2.12 -11.27 15.89
CA LEU A 162 1.00 -10.70 16.57
C LEU A 162 1.08 -11.12 18.03
N TYR A 163 1.04 -10.15 18.91
CA TYR A 163 1.08 -10.36 20.35
C TYR A 163 -0.22 -9.88 20.97
N SER A 164 -0.95 -10.80 21.62
CA SER A 164 -2.19 -10.52 22.34
C SER A 164 -1.87 -10.23 23.80
N PHE A 165 -2.25 -9.05 24.28
CA PHE A 165 -2.14 -8.67 25.71
C PHE A 165 -3.27 -9.29 26.52
N ASP A 166 -4.46 -9.36 25.89
CA ASP A 166 -5.68 -9.95 26.42
C ASP A 166 -6.56 -10.43 25.25
N GLU A 167 -7.80 -10.82 25.54
CA GLU A 167 -8.75 -11.35 24.53
C GLU A 167 -9.15 -10.32 23.46
N HIS A 168 -9.00 -9.01 23.73
CA HIS A 168 -9.46 -7.92 22.88
C HIS A 168 -8.31 -7.13 22.25
N ASN A 169 -7.14 -7.07 22.89
CA ASN A 169 -6.08 -6.12 22.55
C ASN A 169 -4.84 -6.83 21.99
N GLU A 170 -4.44 -6.47 20.78
CA GLU A 170 -3.32 -7.07 20.08
C GLU A 170 -2.42 -6.02 19.45
N ILE A 171 -1.12 -6.25 19.50
CA ILE A 171 -0.13 -5.54 18.68
C ILE A 171 0.35 -6.47 17.57
N GLU A 172 0.41 -5.94 16.38
CA GLU A 172 0.90 -6.61 15.18
C GLU A 172 2.13 -5.87 14.65
N PHE A 173 3.18 -6.59 14.26
CA PHE A 173 4.40 -6.00 13.70
C PHE A 173 5.02 -6.94 12.67
N GLY A 174 5.73 -6.36 11.73
CA GLY A 174 6.37 -7.19 10.71
C GLY A 174 6.97 -6.41 9.56
N TYR A 175 7.13 -7.14 8.48
CA TYR A 175 7.64 -6.66 7.22
C TYR A 175 6.60 -6.84 6.13
N LYS A 176 6.43 -5.83 5.28
CA LYS A 176 5.55 -5.89 4.12
C LYS A 176 6.25 -5.41 2.85
N ALA A 177 5.80 -5.95 1.74
CA ALA A 177 6.26 -5.55 0.41
C ALA A 177 5.08 -5.56 -0.56
N ASP A 178 5.04 -4.57 -1.43
CA ASP A 178 4.02 -4.46 -2.45
C ASP A 178 4.55 -3.96 -3.80
N TYR A 179 3.77 -4.26 -4.81
CA TYR A 179 3.92 -3.80 -6.16
C TYR A 179 2.62 -3.14 -6.62
N THR A 180 2.72 -1.91 -7.09
CA THR A 180 1.60 -1.16 -7.65
C THR A 180 1.86 -0.86 -9.13
N ARG A 181 0.92 -1.19 -9.99
CA ARG A 181 0.95 -0.82 -11.41
C ARG A 181 -0.07 0.27 -11.67
N TYR A 182 0.42 1.41 -12.11
CA TYR A 182 -0.40 2.58 -12.43
C TYR A 182 -0.82 2.61 -13.91
N LYS A 183 -1.91 3.34 -14.18
CA LYS A 183 -2.43 3.54 -15.53
C LYS A 183 -1.61 4.60 -16.25
N ALA A 184 -0.61 4.19 -17.04
CA ALA A 184 0.36 5.05 -17.71
C ALA A 184 -0.27 6.13 -18.60
N SER A 185 -1.35 5.79 -19.34
CA SER A 185 -2.07 6.73 -20.22
C SER A 185 -2.64 8.00 -19.55
N LYS A 186 -2.57 8.09 -18.22
CA LYS A 186 -2.95 9.30 -17.46
C LYS A 186 -1.78 10.27 -17.26
N LEU A 187 -0.55 9.84 -17.52
CA LEU A 187 0.66 10.66 -17.34
C LEU A 187 1.13 11.31 -18.65
N GLY A 188 0.94 10.66 -19.79
CA GLY A 188 1.30 11.15 -21.12
C GLY A 188 1.10 10.06 -22.17
N GLU A 189 1.06 10.44 -23.46
CA GLU A 189 0.91 9.49 -24.58
C GLU A 189 2.17 8.63 -24.74
N ASP A 190 3.35 9.19 -24.45
CA ASP A 190 4.66 8.54 -24.60
C ASP A 190 5.05 7.69 -23.38
N VAL A 191 4.18 7.60 -22.35
CA VAL A 191 4.46 6.82 -21.15
C VAL A 191 3.92 5.40 -21.28
N ASP A 192 4.81 4.43 -21.44
CA ASP A 192 4.46 3.01 -21.60
C ASP A 192 4.03 2.35 -20.30
N LYS A 193 4.83 2.55 -19.22
CA LYS A 193 4.64 1.84 -17.95
C LYS A 193 5.02 2.73 -16.77
N VAL A 194 4.17 2.71 -15.75
CA VAL A 194 4.48 3.28 -14.44
C VAL A 194 4.17 2.24 -13.37
N TYR A 195 5.15 1.96 -12.55
CA TYR A 195 4.97 1.04 -11.43
C TYR A 195 5.77 1.49 -10.21
N GLU A 196 5.30 1.09 -9.05
CA GLU A 196 5.92 1.36 -7.76
C GLU A 196 6.20 0.03 -7.05
N THR A 197 7.34 -0.05 -6.40
CA THR A 197 7.67 -1.13 -5.48
C THR A 197 7.99 -0.55 -4.13
N ASN A 198 7.32 -1.04 -3.11
CA ASN A 198 7.53 -0.65 -1.72
C ASN A 198 7.94 -1.86 -0.89
N HIS A 199 8.78 -1.63 0.09
CA HIS A 199 9.07 -2.62 1.12
C HIS A 199 9.52 -1.92 2.41
N GLY A 200 9.08 -2.43 3.54
CA GLY A 200 9.33 -1.81 4.83
C GLY A 200 8.76 -2.58 6.00
N ILE A 201 8.76 -1.93 7.13
CA ILE A 201 8.19 -2.45 8.37
C ILE A 201 6.82 -1.86 8.62
N TYR A 202 6.00 -2.60 9.34
CA TYR A 202 4.72 -2.13 9.84
C TYR A 202 4.55 -2.43 11.32
N LEU A 203 3.76 -1.60 11.98
CA LEU A 203 3.33 -1.75 13.37
C LEU A 203 1.85 -1.41 13.44
N GLY A 204 1.04 -2.31 13.98
CA GLY A 204 -0.39 -2.14 14.11
C GLY A 204 -0.89 -2.41 15.51
N TYR A 205 -2.02 -1.83 15.85
CA TYR A 205 -2.82 -2.17 17.00
C TYR A 205 -4.20 -2.60 16.52
N ASN A 206 -4.68 -3.73 17.04
CA ASN A 206 -5.95 -4.32 16.71
C ASN A 206 -6.80 -4.48 17.98
N PHE A 207 -8.06 -4.13 17.86
CA PHE A 207 -9.09 -4.39 18.87
C PHE A 207 -10.08 -5.43 18.32
N LYS A 208 -10.32 -6.48 19.11
CA LYS A 208 -11.30 -7.55 18.81
C LYS A 208 -12.53 -7.38 19.70
N PHE A 209 -13.70 -7.59 19.14
CA PHE A 209 -14.99 -7.53 19.82
C PHE A 209 -15.48 -8.91 20.23
#